data_a961024377b577e15b519e6fc126f291
#
_entry.id   a961024377b577e15b519e6fc126f291
#
_cell.length_a   1.000
_cell.length_b   1.000
_cell.length_c   1.000
_cell.angle_alpha   90.00
_cell.angle_beta   90.00
_cell.angle_gamma   90.00
#
_symmetry.space_group_name_H-M   'P 1'
#
loop_
_entity.id
_entity.type
_entity.pdbx_description
1 polymer ?
#
loop_
_entity_poly.entity_id
_entity_poly.type
_entity_poly.pdbx_seq_one_letter_code
_entity_poly.pdbx_strand_id
1 'polypeptide(L)'
;MTPAFDRDVTEWVADHRVDWLTTVFRVITTVGNTAAMTLIAVVATVVLWRRHRGLALTVLLGSASGWLLMQALKSGIARPRPPERFRVLAIDTYSFPSGHAMMSALVLGLVAVAAWRTSGWVRAHPAILGLAGIVSALIGASRVYLGVHWTTDVVAGWVIGALWVVAALTVGGAVSRGRAARRGRRVDSPDAAP
;
A
#
# COMPACT_ATOMS: atom_id res chain seq x y z
N MET A 1 14.56 -20.80 -4.62
CA MET A 1 15.87 -20.27 -5.10
C MET A 1 15.72 -18.79 -5.38
N THR A 2 16.73 -17.96 -5.04
CA THR A 2 16.74 -16.53 -5.39
C THR A 2 17.19 -16.39 -6.86
N PRO A 3 16.43 -15.67 -7.73
CA PRO A 3 16.83 -15.44 -9.12
C PRO A 3 18.23 -14.81 -9.24
N ALA A 4 18.96 -15.11 -10.29
CA ALA A 4 20.27 -14.51 -10.54
C ALA A 4 20.17 -12.98 -10.61
N PHE A 5 19.18 -12.48 -11.33
CA PHE A 5 18.89 -11.04 -11.42
C PHE A 5 18.81 -10.33 -10.06
N ASP A 6 18.15 -10.93 -9.07
CA ASP A 6 18.05 -10.32 -7.73
C ASP A 6 19.42 -10.19 -7.05
N ARG A 7 20.28 -11.20 -7.22
CA ARG A 7 21.63 -11.18 -6.66
C ARG A 7 22.50 -10.13 -7.34
N ASP A 8 22.49 -10.14 -8.66
CA ASP A 8 23.31 -9.24 -9.48
C ASP A 8 22.96 -7.77 -9.18
N VAL A 9 21.65 -7.44 -9.11
CA VAL A 9 21.20 -6.10 -8.74
C VAL A 9 21.62 -5.74 -7.31
N THR A 10 21.48 -6.67 -6.36
CA THR A 10 21.83 -6.39 -4.94
C THR A 10 23.32 -6.15 -4.78
N GLU A 11 24.16 -6.95 -5.43
CA GLU A 11 25.62 -6.82 -5.42
C GLU A 11 26.04 -5.50 -6.07
N TRP A 12 25.55 -5.23 -7.28
CA TRP A 12 25.84 -3.98 -7.98
C TRP A 12 25.48 -2.75 -7.17
N VAL A 13 24.28 -2.73 -6.58
CA VAL A 13 23.83 -1.62 -5.71
C VAL A 13 24.73 -1.48 -4.50
N ALA A 14 25.15 -2.60 -3.86
CA ALA A 14 25.99 -2.56 -2.68
C ALA A 14 27.37 -1.94 -2.97
N ASP A 15 27.95 -2.30 -4.14
CA ASP A 15 29.27 -1.82 -4.57
C ASP A 15 29.27 -0.35 -5.01
N HIS A 16 28.10 0.18 -5.43
CA HIS A 16 27.95 1.56 -5.92
C HIS A 16 27.23 2.49 -4.92
N ARG A 17 27.10 2.11 -3.64
CA ARG A 17 26.48 2.97 -2.62
C ARG A 17 27.33 4.21 -2.33
N VAL A 18 26.63 5.30 -2.13
CA VAL A 18 27.22 6.56 -1.69
C VAL A 18 26.53 7.06 -0.42
N ASP A 19 27.25 7.64 0.51
CA ASP A 19 26.77 7.95 1.87
C ASP A 19 25.60 8.92 1.90
N TRP A 20 25.65 9.99 1.10
CA TRP A 20 24.57 10.96 1.07
C TRP A 20 23.26 10.35 0.55
N LEU A 21 23.34 9.48 -0.47
CA LEU A 21 22.15 8.82 -1.03
C LEU A 21 21.63 7.74 -0.07
N THR A 22 22.52 7.07 0.66
CA THR A 22 22.15 6.15 1.74
C THR A 22 21.35 6.86 2.82
N THR A 23 21.76 8.07 3.20
CA THR A 23 21.04 8.91 4.17
C THR A 23 19.66 9.30 3.64
N VAL A 24 19.56 9.74 2.38
CA VAL A 24 18.29 10.06 1.73
C VAL A 24 17.35 8.86 1.72
N PHE A 25 17.82 7.68 1.34
CA PHE A 25 16.98 6.48 1.31
C PHE A 25 16.61 5.96 2.71
N ARG A 26 17.40 6.22 3.74
CA ARG A 26 16.99 5.98 5.13
C ARG A 26 15.82 6.87 5.55
N VAL A 27 15.81 8.13 5.13
CA VAL A 27 14.67 9.03 5.38
C VAL A 27 13.44 8.58 4.60
N ILE A 28 13.58 8.31 3.30
CA ILE A 28 12.48 7.86 2.44
C ILE A 28 11.83 6.57 2.99
N THR A 29 12.64 5.59 3.40
CA THR A 29 12.09 4.33 3.91
C THR A 29 11.29 4.51 5.20
N THR A 30 11.61 5.51 6.02
CA THR A 30 10.85 5.82 7.24
C THR A 30 9.43 6.25 6.92
N VAL A 31 9.22 7.00 5.83
CA VAL A 31 7.88 7.39 5.36
C VAL A 31 7.05 6.18 4.91
N GLY A 32 7.71 5.12 4.41
CA GLY A 32 7.07 3.88 3.95
C GLY A 32 6.85 2.82 5.02
N ASN A 33 7.19 3.08 6.28
CA ASN A 33 7.06 2.09 7.35
C ASN A 33 5.59 1.83 7.74
N THR A 34 5.34 0.75 8.45
CA THR A 34 3.99 0.34 8.85
C THR A 34 3.28 1.41 9.68
N ALA A 35 3.99 2.09 10.58
CA ALA A 35 3.39 3.13 11.43
C ALA A 35 2.93 4.33 10.59
N ALA A 36 3.76 4.81 9.65
CA ALA A 36 3.41 5.92 8.77
C ALA A 36 2.23 5.56 7.86
N MET A 37 2.23 4.38 7.24
CA MET A 37 1.13 3.92 6.38
C MET A 37 -0.16 3.74 7.19
N THR A 38 -0.08 3.22 8.41
CA THR A 38 -1.24 3.12 9.31
C THR A 38 -1.78 4.50 9.67
N LEU A 39 -0.91 5.44 10.02
CA LEU A 39 -1.32 6.81 10.33
C LEU A 39 -2.04 7.47 9.13
N ILE A 40 -1.49 7.33 7.92
CA ILE A 40 -2.12 7.86 6.69
C ILE A 40 -3.49 7.23 6.48
N ALA A 41 -3.63 5.91 6.63
CA ALA A 41 -4.90 5.21 6.47
C ALA A 41 -5.94 5.66 7.52
N VAL A 42 -5.53 5.81 8.78
CA VAL A 42 -6.39 6.29 9.87
C VAL A 42 -6.83 7.73 9.62
N VAL A 43 -5.91 8.64 9.31
CA VAL A 43 -6.23 10.04 9.02
C VAL A 43 -7.20 10.14 7.85
N ALA A 44 -6.95 9.43 6.74
CA ALA A 44 -7.86 9.41 5.60
C ALA A 44 -9.25 8.87 5.98
N THR A 45 -9.30 7.81 6.79
CA THR A 45 -10.56 7.24 7.30
C THR A 45 -11.34 8.29 8.12
N VAL A 46 -10.68 8.96 9.05
CA VAL A 46 -11.32 9.99 9.91
C VAL A 46 -11.83 11.16 9.07
N VAL A 47 -11.04 11.67 8.13
CA VAL A 47 -11.43 12.77 7.24
C VAL A 47 -12.65 12.40 6.39
N LEU A 48 -12.69 11.17 5.87
CA LEU A 48 -13.81 10.69 5.06
C LEU A 48 -15.06 10.33 5.86
N TRP A 49 -14.95 10.09 7.17
CA TRP A 49 -15.98 9.45 7.99
C TRP A 49 -17.33 10.17 7.97
N ARG A 50 -17.31 11.49 8.10
CA ARG A 50 -18.55 12.27 8.21
C ARG A 50 -19.38 12.31 6.92
N ARG A 51 -18.73 12.43 5.77
CA ARG A 51 -19.39 12.66 4.48
C ARG A 51 -19.35 11.44 3.54
N HIS A 52 -18.39 10.55 3.70
CA HIS A 52 -18.10 9.46 2.77
C HIS A 52 -17.83 8.12 3.49
N ARG A 53 -18.73 7.71 4.41
CA ARG A 53 -18.56 6.52 5.25
C ARG A 53 -18.21 5.25 4.48
N GLY A 54 -18.79 5.05 3.29
CA GLY A 54 -18.48 3.90 2.45
C GLY A 54 -17.01 3.88 2.01
N LEU A 55 -16.47 5.04 1.57
CA LEU A 55 -15.05 5.17 1.23
C LEU A 55 -14.15 5.08 2.47
N ALA A 56 -14.56 5.68 3.59
CA ALA A 56 -13.83 5.56 4.85
C ALA A 56 -13.63 4.09 5.25
N LEU A 57 -14.71 3.30 5.22
CA LEU A 57 -14.64 1.86 5.49
C LEU A 57 -13.81 1.10 4.46
N THR A 58 -13.86 1.49 3.19
CA THR A 58 -13.03 0.88 2.14
C THR A 58 -11.55 1.14 2.40
N VAL A 59 -11.15 2.35 2.79
CA VAL A 59 -9.77 2.68 3.15
C VAL A 59 -9.33 1.89 4.38
N LEU A 60 -10.13 1.90 5.45
CA LEU A 60 -9.81 1.23 6.70
C LEU A 60 -9.68 -0.29 6.51
N LEU A 61 -10.73 -0.92 6.01
CA LEU A 61 -10.79 -2.38 5.87
C LEU A 61 -9.86 -2.89 4.76
N GLY A 62 -9.72 -2.13 3.67
CA GLY A 62 -8.77 -2.43 2.60
C GLY A 62 -7.32 -2.41 3.09
N SER A 63 -6.95 -1.40 3.89
CA SER A 63 -5.61 -1.31 4.46
C SER A 63 -5.36 -2.40 5.51
N ALA A 64 -6.31 -2.66 6.40
CA ALA A 64 -6.18 -3.69 7.42
C ALA A 64 -6.10 -5.11 6.82
N SER A 65 -6.99 -5.42 5.86
CA SER A 65 -6.97 -6.73 5.18
C SER A 65 -5.72 -6.91 4.31
N GLY A 66 -5.22 -5.85 3.67
CA GLY A 66 -3.97 -5.89 2.93
C GLY A 66 -2.75 -6.12 3.83
N TRP A 67 -2.74 -5.54 5.02
CA TRP A 67 -1.71 -5.83 6.01
C TRP A 67 -1.75 -7.30 6.47
N LEU A 68 -2.95 -7.85 6.73
CA LEU A 68 -3.11 -9.27 7.08
C LEU A 68 -2.64 -10.18 5.95
N LEU A 69 -2.99 -9.86 4.69
CA LEU A 69 -2.51 -10.59 3.53
C LEU A 69 -0.99 -10.57 3.44
N MET A 70 -0.37 -9.40 3.63
CA MET A 70 1.09 -9.26 3.62
C MET A 70 1.74 -10.16 4.67
N GLN A 71 1.19 -10.20 5.88
CA GLN A 71 1.71 -11.05 6.96
C GLN A 71 1.55 -12.54 6.62
N ALA A 72 0.41 -12.95 6.08
CA ALA A 72 0.16 -14.32 5.65
C ALA A 72 1.14 -14.75 4.53
N LEU A 73 1.36 -13.88 3.54
CA LEU A 73 2.32 -14.16 2.46
C LEU A 73 3.76 -14.25 2.99
N LYS A 74 4.15 -13.38 3.94
CA LYS A 74 5.48 -13.44 4.56
C LYS A 74 5.70 -14.77 5.26
N SER A 75 4.77 -15.19 6.09
CA SER A 75 4.86 -16.44 6.86
C SER A 75 4.75 -17.68 5.97
N GLY A 76 3.87 -17.64 4.95
CA GLY A 76 3.64 -18.78 4.05
C GLY A 76 4.78 -19.03 3.06
N ILE A 77 5.42 -17.97 2.54
CA ILE A 77 6.51 -18.09 1.57
C ILE A 77 7.87 -18.17 2.26
N ALA A 78 8.02 -17.54 3.42
CA ALA A 78 9.20 -17.57 4.28
C ALA A 78 10.54 -17.31 3.54
N ARG A 79 10.52 -16.43 2.52
CA ARG A 79 11.70 -16.15 1.70
C ARG A 79 12.80 -15.47 2.52
N PRO A 80 14.07 -15.97 2.47
CA PRO A 80 15.18 -15.30 3.14
C PRO A 80 15.50 -13.95 2.49
N ARG A 81 15.98 -13.00 3.30
CA ARG A 81 16.46 -11.70 2.84
C ARG A 81 17.84 -11.79 2.18
N PRO A 82 18.26 -10.72 1.46
CA PRO A 82 19.66 -10.58 1.06
C PRO A 82 20.62 -10.81 2.23
N PRO A 83 21.83 -11.34 2.00
CA PRO A 83 22.85 -11.54 3.02
C PRO A 83 23.13 -10.26 3.84
N GLU A 84 23.48 -10.42 5.12
CA GLU A 84 23.71 -9.29 6.04
C GLU A 84 24.77 -8.32 5.54
N ARG A 85 25.82 -8.82 4.90
CA ARG A 85 26.89 -7.99 4.31
C ARG A 85 26.38 -6.91 3.34
N PHE A 86 25.20 -7.10 2.75
CA PHE A 86 24.58 -6.14 1.84
C PHE A 86 23.57 -5.22 2.53
N ARG A 87 23.17 -5.50 3.78
CA ARG A 87 22.12 -4.76 4.47
C ARG A 87 22.67 -3.54 5.20
N VAL A 88 22.01 -2.40 5.00
CA VAL A 88 22.26 -1.17 5.76
C VAL A 88 21.43 -1.12 7.05
N LEU A 89 20.38 -1.94 7.14
CA LEU A 89 19.44 -2.00 8.27
C LEU A 89 19.32 -3.46 8.76
N ALA A 90 19.31 -3.67 10.08
CA ALA A 90 18.98 -4.96 10.67
C ALA A 90 17.46 -5.19 10.62
N ILE A 91 17.03 -6.32 10.05
CA ILE A 91 15.62 -6.71 9.95
C ILE A 91 15.52 -8.23 10.04
N ASP A 92 14.68 -8.72 10.96
CA ASP A 92 14.56 -10.15 11.30
C ASP A 92 13.34 -10.85 10.69
N THR A 93 12.51 -10.14 9.90
CA THR A 93 11.33 -10.73 9.24
C THR A 93 11.65 -11.26 7.86
N TYR A 94 10.76 -12.12 7.29
CA TYR A 94 10.88 -12.64 5.94
C TYR A 94 10.88 -11.56 4.85
N SER A 95 11.48 -11.89 3.70
CA SER A 95 11.71 -10.92 2.62
C SER A 95 10.48 -10.67 1.77
N PHE A 96 9.76 -11.73 1.37
CA PHE A 96 8.67 -11.65 0.40
C PHE A 96 7.28 -11.57 1.05
N PRO A 97 6.38 -10.73 0.53
CA PRO A 97 6.63 -9.56 -0.31
C PRO A 97 7.24 -8.41 0.50
N SER A 98 7.76 -7.38 -0.18
CA SER A 98 8.19 -6.15 0.50
C SER A 98 7.00 -5.42 1.11
N GLY A 99 6.93 -5.38 2.45
CA GLY A 99 5.84 -4.71 3.15
C GLY A 99 5.78 -3.20 2.88
N HIS A 100 6.93 -2.53 2.73
CA HIS A 100 6.99 -1.11 2.37
C HIS A 100 6.41 -0.86 0.97
N ALA A 101 6.78 -1.66 -0.02
CA ALA A 101 6.28 -1.53 -1.39
C ALA A 101 4.78 -1.86 -1.46
N MET A 102 4.35 -2.96 -0.85
CA MET A 102 2.95 -3.39 -0.86
C MET A 102 2.04 -2.40 -0.14
N MET A 103 2.39 -2.00 1.08
CA MET A 103 1.54 -1.11 1.88
C MET A 103 1.53 0.32 1.34
N SER A 104 2.65 0.84 0.80
CA SER A 104 2.65 2.15 0.17
C SER A 104 1.78 2.17 -1.10
N ALA A 105 1.89 1.17 -1.97
CA ALA A 105 1.03 1.06 -3.15
C ALA A 105 -0.46 0.97 -2.78
N LEU A 106 -0.79 0.14 -1.78
CA LEU A 106 -2.15 -0.03 -1.30
C LEU A 106 -2.71 1.23 -0.65
N VAL A 107 -2.05 1.75 0.38
CA VAL A 107 -2.61 2.85 1.19
C VAL A 107 -2.64 4.14 0.38
N LEU A 108 -1.53 4.50 -0.29
CA LEU A 108 -1.50 5.70 -1.13
C LEU A 108 -2.44 5.57 -2.32
N GLY A 109 -2.60 4.37 -2.90
CA GLY A 109 -3.55 4.10 -3.97
C GLY A 109 -5.00 4.30 -3.52
N LEU A 110 -5.40 3.74 -2.36
CA LEU A 110 -6.75 3.94 -1.80
C LEU A 110 -7.01 5.41 -1.47
N VAL A 111 -6.05 6.11 -0.88
CA VAL A 111 -6.17 7.54 -0.55
C VAL A 111 -6.26 8.38 -1.82
N ALA A 112 -5.46 8.10 -2.84
CA ALA A 112 -5.51 8.79 -4.13
C ALA A 112 -6.89 8.64 -4.80
N VAL A 113 -7.43 7.42 -4.85
CA VAL A 113 -8.79 7.18 -5.40
C VAL A 113 -9.86 7.87 -4.55
N ALA A 114 -9.75 7.83 -3.23
CA ALA A 114 -10.68 8.53 -2.36
C ALA A 114 -10.65 10.04 -2.60
N ALA A 115 -9.46 10.63 -2.68
CA ALA A 115 -9.28 12.05 -2.98
C ALA A 115 -9.86 12.42 -4.36
N TRP A 116 -9.61 11.60 -5.38
CA TRP A 116 -10.21 11.78 -6.71
C TRP A 116 -11.73 11.78 -6.67
N ARG A 117 -12.34 10.85 -5.93
CA ARG A 117 -13.81 10.71 -5.86
C ARG A 117 -14.48 11.84 -5.07
N THR A 118 -13.77 12.45 -4.11
CA THR A 118 -14.38 13.39 -3.16
C THR A 118 -13.97 14.85 -3.34
N SER A 119 -12.88 15.14 -4.07
CA SER A 119 -12.35 16.49 -4.24
C SER A 119 -12.40 16.94 -5.70
N GLY A 120 -13.13 18.02 -5.98
CA GLY A 120 -13.12 18.69 -7.28
C GLY A 120 -11.74 19.25 -7.63
N TRP A 121 -11.02 19.73 -6.63
CA TRP A 121 -9.67 20.25 -6.80
C TRP A 121 -8.68 19.19 -7.29
N VAL A 122 -8.72 17.98 -6.70
CA VAL A 122 -7.88 16.85 -7.14
C VAL A 122 -8.21 16.47 -8.59
N ARG A 123 -9.50 16.48 -8.97
CA ARG A 123 -9.90 16.22 -10.38
C ARG A 123 -9.41 17.30 -11.34
N ALA A 124 -9.29 18.55 -10.89
CA ALA A 124 -8.71 19.63 -11.69
C ALA A 124 -7.16 19.54 -11.80
N HIS A 125 -6.50 18.81 -10.88
CA HIS A 125 -5.04 18.68 -10.80
C HIS A 125 -4.59 17.20 -10.78
N PRO A 126 -4.86 16.40 -11.84
CA PRO A 126 -4.64 14.96 -11.84
C PRO A 126 -3.18 14.53 -11.62
N ALA A 127 -2.23 15.40 -11.92
CA ALA A 127 -0.81 15.15 -11.68
C ALA A 127 -0.48 14.81 -10.21
N ILE A 128 -1.31 15.25 -9.26
CA ILE A 128 -1.17 14.94 -7.83
C ILE A 128 -1.31 13.43 -7.57
N LEU A 129 -2.12 12.73 -8.35
CA LEU A 129 -2.25 11.27 -8.24
C LEU A 129 -0.96 10.56 -8.63
N GLY A 130 -0.22 11.12 -9.60
CA GLY A 130 1.11 10.64 -9.97
C GLY A 130 2.11 10.71 -8.80
N LEU A 131 1.97 11.70 -7.92
CA LEU A 131 2.81 11.83 -6.73
C LEU A 131 2.70 10.61 -5.81
N ALA A 132 1.51 10.04 -5.62
CA ALA A 132 1.34 8.82 -4.84
C ALA A 132 2.13 7.64 -5.43
N GLY A 133 2.12 7.51 -6.76
CA GLY A 133 2.93 6.51 -7.48
C GLY A 133 4.43 6.74 -7.32
N ILE A 134 4.88 8.00 -7.48
CA ILE A 134 6.29 8.36 -7.32
C ILE A 134 6.77 8.08 -5.89
N VAL A 135 5.99 8.47 -4.88
CA VAL A 135 6.34 8.21 -3.47
C VAL A 135 6.42 6.71 -3.20
N SER A 136 5.46 5.92 -3.68
CA SER A 136 5.51 4.46 -3.54
C SER A 136 6.72 3.86 -4.27
N ALA A 137 7.05 4.36 -5.47
CA ALA A 137 8.23 3.92 -6.22
C ALA A 137 9.53 4.21 -5.45
N LEU A 138 9.69 5.41 -4.91
CA LEU A 138 10.85 5.80 -4.10
C LEU A 138 10.95 4.96 -2.82
N ILE A 139 9.83 4.70 -2.13
CA ILE A 139 9.79 3.83 -0.95
C ILE A 139 10.26 2.42 -1.31
N GLY A 140 9.76 1.83 -2.39
CA GLY A 140 10.19 0.51 -2.84
C GLY A 140 11.66 0.48 -3.28
N ALA A 141 12.10 1.45 -4.06
CA ALA A 141 13.50 1.59 -4.48
C ALA A 141 14.46 1.70 -3.28
N SER A 142 14.04 2.41 -2.22
CA SER A 142 14.83 2.49 -0.98
C SER A 142 15.10 1.12 -0.35
N ARG A 143 14.18 0.15 -0.51
CA ARG A 143 14.33 -1.19 0.07
C ARG A 143 15.39 -2.03 -0.66
N VAL A 144 15.47 -1.87 -1.98
CA VAL A 144 16.52 -2.49 -2.80
C VAL A 144 17.86 -1.81 -2.52
N TYR A 145 17.90 -0.48 -2.55
CA TYR A 145 19.12 0.29 -2.30
C TYR A 145 19.74 -0.01 -0.93
N LEU A 146 18.91 -0.09 0.12
CA LEU A 146 19.35 -0.41 1.47
C LEU A 146 19.67 -1.91 1.66
N GLY A 147 19.55 -2.74 0.62
CA GLY A 147 19.92 -4.15 0.60
C GLY A 147 19.04 -5.05 1.49
N VAL A 148 17.85 -4.61 1.87
CA VAL A 148 16.98 -5.33 2.81
C VAL A 148 15.88 -6.15 2.13
N HIS A 149 15.67 -5.95 0.84
CA HIS A 149 14.75 -6.72 -0.01
C HIS A 149 15.36 -6.99 -1.37
N TRP A 150 14.99 -8.11 -1.95
CA TRP A 150 15.25 -8.43 -3.34
C TRP A 150 14.38 -7.54 -4.24
N THR A 151 14.84 -7.26 -5.46
CA THR A 151 14.07 -6.45 -6.43
C THR A 151 12.71 -7.08 -6.72
N THR A 152 12.65 -8.40 -6.86
CA THR A 152 11.40 -9.13 -7.10
C THR A 152 10.43 -9.05 -5.92
N ASP A 153 10.89 -8.93 -4.66
CA ASP A 153 10.02 -8.72 -3.50
C ASP A 153 9.31 -7.36 -3.59
N VAL A 154 10.01 -6.35 -4.09
CA VAL A 154 9.49 -4.98 -4.22
C VAL A 154 8.50 -4.91 -5.37
N VAL A 155 8.84 -5.45 -6.53
CA VAL A 155 7.92 -5.49 -7.69
C VAL A 155 6.65 -6.26 -7.35
N ALA A 156 6.78 -7.45 -6.74
CA ALA A 156 5.64 -8.23 -6.28
C ALA A 156 4.79 -7.45 -5.25
N GLY A 157 5.46 -6.74 -4.32
CA GLY A 157 4.77 -5.88 -3.36
C GLY A 157 3.90 -4.82 -4.04
N TRP A 158 4.43 -4.09 -5.02
CA TRP A 158 3.65 -3.10 -5.78
C TRP A 158 2.48 -3.72 -6.54
N VAL A 159 2.70 -4.83 -7.23
CA VAL A 159 1.64 -5.53 -7.97
C VAL A 159 0.53 -6.01 -7.05
N ILE A 160 0.88 -6.69 -5.94
CA ILE A 160 -0.11 -7.19 -4.98
C ILE A 160 -0.84 -6.01 -4.33
N GLY A 161 -0.14 -4.94 -3.94
CA GLY A 161 -0.75 -3.75 -3.38
C GLY A 161 -1.75 -3.09 -4.34
N ALA A 162 -1.38 -2.93 -5.62
CA ALA A 162 -2.26 -2.38 -6.65
C ALA A 162 -3.50 -3.26 -6.91
N LEU A 163 -3.32 -4.57 -7.01
CA LEU A 163 -4.43 -5.52 -7.15
C LEU A 163 -5.37 -5.47 -5.93
N TRP A 164 -4.81 -5.30 -4.72
CA TRP A 164 -5.61 -5.17 -3.51
C TRP A 164 -6.41 -3.86 -3.45
N VAL A 165 -5.86 -2.75 -4.02
CA VAL A 165 -6.65 -1.51 -4.23
C VAL A 165 -7.89 -1.80 -5.07
N VAL A 166 -7.72 -2.47 -6.21
CA VAL A 166 -8.84 -2.82 -7.09
C VAL A 166 -9.87 -3.69 -6.36
N ALA A 167 -9.42 -4.74 -5.66
CA ALA A 167 -10.28 -5.63 -4.88
C ALA A 167 -11.07 -4.87 -3.80
N ALA A 168 -10.41 -4.04 -3.00
CA ALA A 168 -11.03 -3.26 -1.93
C ALA A 168 -12.09 -2.28 -2.48
N LEU A 169 -11.80 -1.60 -3.58
CA LEU A 169 -12.74 -0.67 -4.23
C LEU A 169 -13.94 -1.39 -4.84
N THR A 170 -13.75 -2.56 -5.42
CA THR A 170 -14.81 -3.37 -6.01
C THR A 170 -15.77 -3.87 -4.93
N VAL A 171 -15.24 -4.45 -3.85
CA VAL A 171 -16.02 -4.94 -2.72
C VAL A 171 -16.75 -3.78 -2.03
N GLY A 172 -16.06 -2.68 -1.73
CA GLY A 172 -16.67 -1.49 -1.10
C GLY A 172 -17.79 -0.89 -1.95
N GLY A 173 -17.62 -0.86 -3.28
CA GLY A 173 -18.65 -0.42 -4.22
C GLY A 173 -19.86 -1.35 -4.26
N ALA A 174 -19.65 -2.66 -4.26
CA ALA A 174 -20.73 -3.65 -4.24
C ALA A 174 -21.56 -3.56 -2.95
N VAL A 175 -20.89 -3.47 -1.79
CA VAL A 175 -21.56 -3.31 -0.48
C VAL A 175 -22.38 -2.01 -0.44
N SER A 176 -21.85 -0.91 -0.95
CA SER A 176 -22.55 0.37 -0.97
C SER A 176 -23.82 0.32 -1.83
N ARG A 177 -23.76 -0.30 -3.02
CA ARG A 177 -24.92 -0.50 -3.88
C ARG A 177 -25.99 -1.40 -3.25
N GLY A 178 -25.57 -2.50 -2.61
CA GLY A 178 -26.50 -3.41 -1.93
C GLY A 178 -27.26 -2.74 -0.78
N ARG A 179 -26.58 -1.87 -0.02
CA ARG A 179 -27.22 -1.08 1.06
C ARG A 179 -28.24 -0.07 0.52
N ALA A 180 -27.92 0.60 -0.58
CA ALA A 180 -28.83 1.55 -1.24
C ALA A 180 -30.11 0.84 -1.74
N ALA A 181 -29.96 -0.31 -2.42
CA ALA A 181 -31.08 -1.10 -2.90
C ALA A 181 -32.02 -1.61 -1.78
N ARG A 182 -31.43 -2.05 -0.65
CA ARG A 182 -32.23 -2.49 0.52
C ARG A 182 -32.99 -1.32 1.17
N ARG A 183 -32.41 -0.12 1.17
CA ARG A 183 -33.04 1.08 1.73
C ARG A 183 -34.22 1.51 0.87
N GLY A 184 -34.11 1.50 -0.46
CA GLY A 184 -35.19 1.79 -1.39
C GLY A 184 -36.38 0.83 -1.18
N ARG A 185 -36.15 -0.48 -1.14
CA ARG A 185 -37.21 -1.48 -0.93
C ARG A 185 -37.98 -1.32 0.40
N ARG A 186 -37.35 -0.81 1.47
CA ARG A 186 -38.02 -0.56 2.75
C ARG A 186 -38.95 0.67 2.71
N VAL A 187 -38.65 1.63 1.83
CA VAL A 187 -39.50 2.84 1.68
C VAL A 187 -40.75 2.50 0.86
N ASP A 188 -40.63 1.55 -0.10
CA ASP A 188 -41.70 1.15 -1.02
C ASP A 188 -42.61 0.03 -0.46
N SER A 189 -42.41 -0.43 0.80
CA SER A 189 -43.26 -1.46 1.43
C SER A 189 -44.58 -0.84 1.95
N PRO A 190 -45.77 -1.29 1.48
CA PRO A 190 -47.07 -0.71 1.87
C PRO A 190 -47.41 -0.86 3.36
N ASP A 191 -46.75 -1.76 4.09
CA ASP A 191 -47.02 -2.09 5.50
C ASP A 191 -46.34 -1.11 6.50
N ALA A 192 -45.83 0.04 6.06
CA ALA A 192 -45.16 1.00 6.93
C ALA A 192 -46.07 2.19 7.31
N ALA A 193 -47.42 2.00 7.28
CA ALA A 193 -48.36 2.94 7.86
C ALA A 193 -48.71 2.50 9.29
N PRO A 194 -48.72 3.43 10.29
CA PRO A 194 -49.07 3.14 11.67
C PRO A 194 -50.53 2.76 11.84
#